data_314c1f82289c5a862c83fe363ec13d9d
#
_entry.id   314c1f82289c5a862c83fe363ec13d9d
#
_cell.length_a   1.000
_cell.length_b   1.000
_cell.length_c   1.000
_cell.angle_alpha   90.00
_cell.angle_beta   90.00
_cell.angle_gamma   90.00
#
_symmetry.space_group_name_H-M   'P 1'
#
loop_
_entity.id
_entity.type
_entity.pdbx_description
1 polymer ?
#
loop_
_entity_poly.entity_id
_entity_poly.type
_entity_poly.pdbx_seq_one_letter_code
_entity_poly.pdbx_strand_id
1 'polypeptide(L)'
;ACTAEIFVKFIEKLKDRGISSLDEVNALAKSSVEMIRKMPTYHAIILATCDQGRTNLYRLISLSHIKYYNKRPRIPKSEFNKYRDGLLIGSACEAGELYRAILNGRPQEEITRLVNFYDYLEIQPLGNNAFMIRDEDSDIASNDDLIDINKRIVKLGEEFGKLVVATCDVHFLNPEDEIYRRIIMAGKGFKDADEQAPLYLRTTEEMLKEFEYLGSKKAEEVVITNTNKIADMCERISPVRPDKCPPVIENSDGMLREICYNKVNRMYGDPLPPIVKERLDRELNSIISNGYAVMYIIAQKLVWKSNEDGYLVGSRGSVGSSFVA
;
A
#
# COMPACT_ATOMS: atom_id res chain seq x y z
N ALA A 1 -12.81 -43.53 -8.76
CA ALA A 1 -12.37 -44.51 -7.73
C ALA A 1 -11.20 -43.94 -6.91
N CYS A 2 -10.07 -43.60 -7.49
CA CYS A 2 -8.86 -43.16 -6.76
C CYS A 2 -9.08 -41.91 -5.86
N THR A 3 -9.79 -40.90 -6.33
CA THR A 3 -10.07 -39.67 -5.57
C THR A 3 -10.90 -39.96 -4.31
N ALA A 4 -11.93 -40.82 -4.42
CA ALA A 4 -12.76 -41.20 -3.29
C ALA A 4 -11.96 -41.99 -2.24
N GLU A 5 -11.08 -42.91 -2.67
CA GLU A 5 -10.21 -43.66 -1.78
C GLU A 5 -9.20 -42.76 -1.05
N ILE A 6 -8.63 -41.77 -1.73
CA ILE A 6 -7.77 -40.77 -1.12
C ILE A 6 -8.53 -39.95 -0.07
N PHE A 7 -9.76 -39.54 -0.40
CA PHE A 7 -10.61 -38.79 0.53
C PHE A 7 -10.93 -39.58 1.80
N VAL A 8 -11.28 -40.88 1.68
CA VAL A 8 -11.53 -41.76 2.83
C VAL A 8 -10.28 -41.85 3.72
N LYS A 9 -9.08 -42.03 3.11
CA LYS A 9 -7.82 -42.08 3.86
C LYS A 9 -7.50 -40.77 4.58
N PHE A 10 -7.87 -39.63 4.00
CA PHE A 10 -7.72 -38.33 4.69
C PHE A 10 -8.66 -38.23 5.89
N ILE A 11 -9.92 -38.67 5.75
CA ILE A 11 -10.87 -38.70 6.86
C ILE A 11 -10.34 -39.59 8.01
N GLU A 12 -9.82 -40.77 7.70
CA GLU A 12 -9.22 -41.67 8.70
C GLU A 12 -8.06 -40.98 9.43
N LYS A 13 -7.12 -40.37 8.70
CA LYS A 13 -5.98 -39.63 9.27
C LYS A 13 -6.41 -38.42 10.12
N LEU A 14 -7.50 -37.75 9.77
CA LEU A 14 -8.06 -36.66 10.56
C LEU A 14 -8.66 -37.18 11.88
N LYS A 15 -9.42 -38.29 11.82
CA LYS A 15 -9.98 -38.98 13.01
C LYS A 15 -8.88 -39.44 13.96
N ASP A 16 -7.78 -39.98 13.45
CA ASP A 16 -6.64 -40.42 14.27
C ASP A 16 -5.97 -39.24 15.01
N ARG A 17 -6.17 -38.00 14.49
CA ARG A 17 -5.72 -36.77 15.13
C ARG A 17 -6.77 -36.08 16.00
N GLY A 18 -7.91 -36.76 16.24
CA GLY A 18 -9.00 -36.21 17.03
C GLY A 18 -9.83 -35.13 16.35
N ILE A 19 -9.75 -35.03 15.03
CA ILE A 19 -10.44 -34.01 14.22
C ILE A 19 -11.72 -34.64 13.65
N SER A 20 -12.87 -34.10 14.02
CA SER A 20 -14.17 -34.66 13.70
C SER A 20 -15.12 -33.72 12.96
N SER A 21 -14.76 -32.44 12.85
CA SER A 21 -15.58 -31.41 12.21
C SER A 21 -14.82 -30.60 11.13
N LEU A 22 -15.57 -29.97 10.21
CA LEU A 22 -15.01 -29.06 9.22
C LEU A 22 -14.36 -27.83 9.86
N ASP A 23 -14.88 -27.35 10.97
CA ASP A 23 -14.31 -26.20 11.68
C ASP A 23 -12.94 -26.54 12.29
N GLU A 24 -12.78 -27.75 12.81
CA GLU A 24 -11.47 -28.25 13.27
C GLU A 24 -10.49 -28.44 12.12
N VAL A 25 -10.93 -28.94 10.95
CA VAL A 25 -10.11 -29.02 9.74
C VAL A 25 -9.70 -27.62 9.29
N ASN A 26 -10.63 -26.67 9.26
CA ASN A 26 -10.36 -25.28 8.89
C ASN A 26 -9.40 -24.59 9.90
N ALA A 27 -9.46 -24.96 11.17
CA ALA A 27 -8.52 -24.49 12.18
C ALA A 27 -7.09 -24.98 11.94
N LEU A 28 -6.92 -26.22 11.43
CA LEU A 28 -5.62 -26.75 10.99
C LEU A 28 -5.11 -26.04 9.74
N ALA A 29 -6.02 -25.68 8.83
CA ALA A 29 -5.70 -24.98 7.58
C ALA A 29 -5.35 -23.50 7.79
N LYS A 30 -5.20 -23.01 9.03
CA LYS A 30 -4.66 -21.67 9.31
C LYS A 30 -3.26 -21.60 8.70
N SER A 31 -3.20 -21.03 7.51
CA SER A 31 -1.96 -20.83 6.79
C SER A 31 -0.96 -20.11 7.69
N SER A 32 0.20 -20.71 7.93
CA SER A 32 1.25 -20.04 8.68
C SER A 32 1.68 -18.78 7.93
N VAL A 33 2.18 -17.77 8.65
CA VAL A 33 2.73 -16.55 8.03
C VAL A 33 3.74 -16.90 6.93
N GLU A 34 4.49 -17.97 7.13
CA GLU A 34 5.52 -18.43 6.20
C GLU A 34 4.91 -19.03 4.92
N MET A 35 3.80 -19.75 5.01
CA MET A 35 3.03 -20.19 3.83
C MET A 35 2.48 -19.00 3.07
N ILE A 36 1.84 -18.05 3.74
CA ILE A 36 1.28 -16.84 3.13
C ILE A 36 2.37 -16.06 2.39
N ARG A 37 3.57 -15.94 2.95
CA ARG A 37 4.71 -15.29 2.31
C ARG A 37 5.14 -15.92 1.00
N LYS A 38 4.86 -17.20 0.78
CA LYS A 38 5.22 -17.97 -0.42
C LYS A 38 4.10 -18.07 -1.45
N MET A 39 2.87 -17.66 -1.10
CA MET A 39 1.73 -17.71 -2.02
C MET A 39 1.90 -16.75 -3.20
N PRO A 40 1.26 -17.01 -4.35
CA PRO A 40 1.18 -16.03 -5.44
C PRO A 40 0.60 -14.71 -4.96
N THR A 41 0.97 -13.62 -5.61
CA THR A 41 0.44 -12.27 -5.35
C THR A 41 -0.17 -11.72 -6.61
N TYR A 42 -1.24 -10.94 -6.45
CA TYR A 42 -1.96 -10.27 -7.51
C TYR A 42 -2.05 -8.78 -7.21
N HIS A 43 -2.20 -7.97 -8.24
CA HIS A 43 -2.49 -6.56 -8.07
C HIS A 43 -3.91 -6.36 -7.56
N ALA A 44 -4.10 -5.35 -6.75
CA ALA A 44 -5.40 -4.85 -6.32
C ALA A 44 -5.29 -3.34 -6.09
N ILE A 45 -6.36 -2.61 -6.34
CA ILE A 45 -6.45 -1.19 -6.03
C ILE A 45 -7.20 -1.06 -4.70
N ILE A 46 -6.65 -0.30 -3.76
CA ILE A 46 -7.31 -0.01 -2.48
C ILE A 46 -7.43 1.50 -2.35
N LEU A 47 -8.66 1.98 -2.28
CA LEU A 47 -8.98 3.40 -2.10
C LEU A 47 -9.44 3.64 -0.67
N ALA A 48 -8.86 4.63 0.01
CA ALA A 48 -9.35 5.10 1.29
C ALA A 48 -10.48 6.12 1.04
N THR A 49 -11.67 5.82 1.53
CA THR A 49 -12.86 6.67 1.31
C THR A 49 -13.07 7.71 2.40
N CYS A 50 -12.45 7.54 3.56
CA CYS A 50 -12.56 8.43 4.72
C CYS A 50 -11.31 8.31 5.62
N ASP A 51 -11.23 9.10 6.68
CA ASP A 51 -10.11 9.07 7.63
C ASP A 51 -9.89 7.72 8.29
N GLN A 52 -10.96 6.98 8.58
CA GLN A 52 -10.86 5.62 9.09
C GLN A 52 -10.22 4.70 8.06
N GLY A 53 -10.64 4.80 6.79
CA GLY A 53 -10.05 4.06 5.68
C GLY A 53 -8.56 4.37 5.50
N ARG A 54 -8.16 5.65 5.57
CA ARG A 54 -6.74 6.03 5.57
C ARG A 54 -5.95 5.32 6.66
N THR A 55 -6.47 5.31 7.89
CA THR A 55 -5.83 4.65 9.03
C THR A 55 -5.71 3.15 8.79
N ASN A 56 -6.75 2.51 8.28
CA ASN A 56 -6.79 1.09 7.97
C ASN A 56 -5.85 0.73 6.82
N LEU A 57 -5.77 1.58 5.78
CA LEU A 57 -4.80 1.41 4.69
C LEU A 57 -3.36 1.42 5.21
N TYR A 58 -3.01 2.38 6.08
CA TYR A 58 -1.67 2.45 6.67
C TYR A 58 -1.34 1.23 7.54
N ARG A 59 -2.32 0.69 8.27
CA ARG A 59 -2.16 -0.57 9.02
C ARG A 59 -1.88 -1.75 8.09
N LEU A 60 -2.64 -1.87 7.00
CA LEU A 60 -2.44 -2.92 5.99
C LEU A 60 -1.05 -2.82 5.35
N ILE A 61 -0.62 -1.61 4.96
CA ILE A 61 0.73 -1.38 4.41
C ILE A 61 1.80 -1.74 5.43
N SER A 62 1.65 -1.33 6.69
CA SER A 62 2.59 -1.69 7.76
C SER A 62 2.69 -3.20 7.96
N LEU A 63 1.54 -3.89 8.04
CA LEU A 63 1.50 -5.36 8.15
C LEU A 63 2.14 -6.05 6.95
N SER A 64 1.94 -5.53 5.74
CA SER A 64 2.51 -6.08 4.50
C SER A 64 4.03 -6.07 4.50
N HIS A 65 4.65 -5.07 5.14
CA HIS A 65 6.10 -4.93 5.24
C HIS A 65 6.68 -5.67 6.47
N ILE A 66 6.05 -5.53 7.64
CA ILE A 66 6.58 -6.07 8.88
C ILE A 66 6.34 -7.58 8.98
N LYS A 67 5.14 -8.03 8.62
CA LYS A 67 4.71 -9.41 8.86
C LYS A 67 4.73 -10.29 7.61
N TYR A 68 4.32 -9.75 6.46
CA TYR A 68 4.06 -10.53 5.26
C TYR A 68 5.02 -10.25 4.09
N TYR A 69 6.11 -9.56 4.31
CA TYR A 69 7.11 -9.27 3.28
C TYR A 69 7.86 -10.52 2.83
N ASN A 70 7.93 -10.74 1.52
CA ASN A 70 8.82 -11.70 0.88
C ASN A 70 9.10 -11.23 -0.55
N LYS A 71 10.28 -10.67 -0.81
CA LYS A 71 10.69 -9.98 -2.05
C LYS A 71 9.83 -8.75 -2.38
N ARG A 72 8.56 -8.73 -2.00
CA ARG A 72 7.60 -7.63 -2.11
C ARG A 72 6.63 -7.65 -0.93
N PRO A 73 6.02 -6.52 -0.58
CA PRO A 73 4.97 -6.49 0.44
C PRO A 73 3.72 -7.24 -0.03
N ARG A 74 3.01 -7.88 0.90
CA ARG A 74 1.82 -8.70 0.62
C ARG A 74 0.72 -8.39 1.61
N ILE A 75 -0.50 -8.26 1.12
CA ILE A 75 -1.69 -8.08 1.96
C ILE A 75 -2.57 -9.32 1.80
N PRO A 76 -2.62 -10.22 2.79
CA PRO A 76 -3.55 -11.33 2.77
C PRO A 76 -5.01 -10.84 2.77
N LYS A 77 -5.90 -11.48 2.00
CA LYS A 77 -7.34 -11.14 1.99
C LYS A 77 -7.96 -11.20 3.40
N SER A 78 -7.51 -12.12 4.24
CA SER A 78 -7.95 -12.23 5.62
C SER A 78 -7.59 -11.01 6.48
N GLU A 79 -6.42 -10.40 6.26
CA GLU A 79 -6.05 -9.16 6.94
C GLU A 79 -6.80 -7.96 6.33
N PHE A 80 -6.96 -7.92 5.00
CA PHE A 80 -7.78 -6.90 4.35
C PHE A 80 -9.20 -6.86 4.93
N ASN A 81 -9.85 -8.01 5.07
CA ASN A 81 -11.21 -8.10 5.60
C ASN A 81 -11.34 -7.59 7.04
N LYS A 82 -10.29 -7.68 7.87
CA LYS A 82 -10.29 -7.12 9.24
C LYS A 82 -10.26 -5.60 9.25
N TYR A 83 -9.67 -4.99 8.24
CA TYR A 83 -9.47 -3.54 8.13
C TYR A 83 -10.23 -2.94 6.94
N ARG A 84 -11.29 -3.62 6.47
CA ARG A 84 -12.05 -3.21 5.27
C ARG A 84 -12.84 -1.92 5.45
N ASP A 85 -13.18 -1.56 6.68
CA ASP A 85 -13.98 -0.37 6.97
C ASP A 85 -13.32 0.91 6.45
N GLY A 86 -14.09 1.69 5.66
CA GLY A 86 -13.62 2.89 4.99
C GLY A 86 -12.70 2.65 3.80
N LEU A 87 -12.63 1.41 3.28
CA LEU A 87 -11.84 1.05 2.10
C LEU A 87 -12.74 0.51 0.98
N LEU A 88 -12.41 0.88 -0.26
CA LEU A 88 -12.90 0.22 -1.46
C LEU A 88 -11.77 -0.59 -2.10
N ILE A 89 -12.09 -1.79 -2.59
CA ILE A 89 -11.12 -2.63 -3.30
C ILE A 89 -11.57 -2.85 -4.74
N GLY A 90 -10.67 -2.55 -5.69
CA GLY A 90 -10.84 -2.77 -7.12
C GLY A 90 -10.04 -3.95 -7.63
N SER A 91 -10.51 -4.56 -8.74
CA SER A 91 -9.91 -5.77 -9.33
C SER A 91 -8.56 -5.54 -10.00
N ALA A 92 -8.16 -4.28 -10.20
CA ALA A 92 -6.93 -3.85 -10.84
C ALA A 92 -6.77 -4.31 -12.32
N CYS A 93 -5.54 -4.33 -12.80
CA CYS A 93 -5.13 -4.57 -14.19
C CYS A 93 -5.05 -6.07 -14.54
N GLU A 94 -4.33 -6.38 -15.62
CA GLU A 94 -4.07 -7.75 -16.10
C GLU A 94 -3.31 -8.62 -15.09
N ALA A 95 -2.56 -8.00 -14.17
CA ALA A 95 -1.91 -8.69 -13.06
C ALA A 95 -2.83 -8.90 -11.84
N GLY A 96 -4.09 -8.46 -11.93
CA GLY A 96 -5.13 -8.69 -10.94
C GLY A 96 -5.63 -10.14 -10.94
N GLU A 97 -6.13 -10.59 -9.78
CA GLU A 97 -6.56 -11.98 -9.62
C GLU A 97 -7.78 -12.33 -10.47
N LEU A 98 -8.73 -11.39 -10.63
CA LEU A 98 -9.91 -11.61 -11.48
C LEU A 98 -9.53 -11.74 -12.95
N TYR A 99 -8.71 -10.83 -13.47
CA TYR A 99 -8.25 -10.89 -14.86
C TYR A 99 -7.52 -12.20 -15.13
N ARG A 100 -6.58 -12.58 -14.25
CA ARG A 100 -5.84 -13.85 -14.37
C ARG A 100 -6.74 -15.08 -14.26
N ALA A 101 -7.79 -15.04 -13.45
CA ALA A 101 -8.74 -16.13 -13.35
C ALA A 101 -9.57 -16.29 -14.64
N ILE A 102 -9.98 -15.19 -15.27
CA ILE A 102 -10.68 -15.20 -16.56
C ILE A 102 -9.76 -15.72 -17.66
N LEU A 103 -8.54 -15.16 -17.75
CA LEU A 103 -7.52 -15.55 -18.74
C LEU A 103 -7.21 -17.05 -18.68
N ASN A 104 -7.10 -17.61 -17.47
CA ASN A 104 -6.80 -19.03 -17.26
C ASN A 104 -8.04 -19.94 -17.28
N GLY A 105 -9.21 -19.48 -17.73
CA GLY A 105 -10.42 -20.27 -17.83
C GLY A 105 -10.87 -20.91 -16.50
N ARG A 106 -10.70 -20.21 -15.38
CA ARG A 106 -11.08 -20.74 -14.06
C ARG A 106 -12.59 -21.00 -13.97
N PRO A 107 -13.02 -21.98 -13.13
CA PRO A 107 -14.43 -22.31 -12.96
C PRO A 107 -15.27 -21.09 -12.55
N GLN A 108 -16.55 -21.07 -12.98
CA GLN A 108 -17.47 -19.95 -12.72
C GLN A 108 -17.64 -19.68 -11.20
N GLU A 109 -17.59 -20.71 -10.35
CA GLU A 109 -17.69 -20.57 -8.90
C GLU A 109 -16.49 -19.76 -8.32
N GLU A 110 -15.29 -19.99 -8.87
CA GLU A 110 -14.11 -19.21 -8.48
C GLU A 110 -14.23 -17.75 -8.95
N ILE A 111 -14.65 -17.53 -10.18
CA ILE A 111 -14.92 -16.18 -10.72
C ILE A 111 -15.95 -15.46 -9.86
N THR A 112 -17.07 -16.12 -9.52
CA THR A 112 -18.13 -15.58 -8.67
C THR A 112 -17.58 -15.13 -7.30
N ARG A 113 -16.77 -15.99 -6.67
CA ARG A 113 -16.14 -15.66 -5.37
C ARG A 113 -15.22 -14.46 -5.48
N LEU A 114 -14.44 -14.34 -6.56
CA LEU A 114 -13.54 -13.21 -6.80
C LEU A 114 -14.33 -11.91 -7.03
N VAL A 115 -15.34 -11.92 -7.89
CA VAL A 115 -16.19 -10.74 -8.14
C VAL A 115 -16.84 -10.24 -6.85
N ASN A 116 -17.34 -11.16 -6.02
CA ASN A 116 -17.95 -10.78 -4.72
C ASN A 116 -16.95 -10.17 -3.73
N PHE A 117 -15.66 -10.49 -3.83
CA PHE A 117 -14.63 -9.91 -2.98
C PHE A 117 -14.37 -8.43 -3.30
N TYR A 118 -14.43 -8.02 -4.57
CA TYR A 118 -14.18 -6.66 -5.02
C TYR A 118 -15.42 -5.77 -4.86
N ASP A 119 -15.21 -4.48 -4.57
CA ASP A 119 -16.25 -3.47 -4.53
C ASP A 119 -16.57 -2.95 -5.94
N TYR A 120 -15.57 -2.87 -6.80
CA TYR A 120 -15.70 -2.52 -8.22
C TYR A 120 -14.72 -3.31 -9.07
N LEU A 121 -14.99 -3.38 -10.36
CA LEU A 121 -14.15 -4.06 -11.34
C LEU A 121 -13.49 -3.03 -12.26
N GLU A 122 -12.38 -3.42 -12.86
CA GLU A 122 -11.56 -2.53 -13.69
C GLU A 122 -11.26 -3.15 -15.04
N ILE A 123 -11.30 -2.32 -16.09
CA ILE A 123 -10.85 -2.63 -17.43
C ILE A 123 -9.88 -1.55 -17.90
N GLN A 124 -8.97 -1.92 -18.81
CA GLN A 124 -7.94 -1.01 -19.31
C GLN A 124 -7.92 -0.99 -20.83
N PRO A 125 -7.32 0.04 -21.47
CA PRO A 125 -7.12 0.09 -22.93
C PRO A 125 -6.42 -1.17 -23.43
N LEU A 126 -6.79 -1.63 -24.62
CA LEU A 126 -6.24 -2.86 -25.19
C LEU A 126 -4.74 -2.78 -25.37
N GLY A 127 -4.21 -1.60 -25.71
CA GLY A 127 -2.79 -1.36 -25.88
C GLY A 127 -1.95 -1.62 -24.61
N ASN A 128 -2.56 -1.48 -23.42
CA ASN A 128 -1.88 -1.78 -22.15
C ASN A 128 -1.52 -3.26 -22.02
N ASN A 129 -2.34 -4.14 -22.63
CA ASN A 129 -2.22 -5.60 -22.55
C ASN A 129 -1.74 -6.24 -23.87
N ALA A 130 -1.39 -5.44 -24.88
CA ALA A 130 -0.94 -5.93 -26.18
C ALA A 130 0.33 -6.79 -26.14
N PHE A 131 1.12 -6.69 -25.06
CA PHE A 131 2.27 -7.56 -24.84
C PHE A 131 1.88 -9.04 -24.74
N MET A 132 0.66 -9.36 -24.29
CA MET A 132 0.17 -10.73 -24.21
C MET A 132 0.01 -11.40 -25.59
N ILE A 133 -0.23 -10.60 -26.63
CA ILE A 133 -0.33 -11.11 -28.03
C ILE A 133 1.03 -11.56 -28.55
N ARG A 134 2.12 -10.99 -28.00
CA ARG A 134 3.50 -11.31 -28.39
C ARG A 134 4.12 -12.40 -27.51
N ASP A 135 3.48 -12.73 -26.40
CA ASP A 135 3.96 -13.73 -25.45
C ASP A 135 3.57 -15.14 -25.96
N GLU A 136 4.57 -15.93 -26.33
CA GLU A 136 4.37 -17.31 -26.85
C GLU A 136 3.72 -18.24 -25.83
N ASP A 137 3.81 -17.92 -24.53
CA ASP A 137 3.19 -18.68 -23.45
C ASP A 137 1.74 -18.21 -23.13
N SER A 138 1.23 -17.22 -23.87
CA SER A 138 -0.12 -16.67 -23.70
C SER A 138 -1.12 -17.28 -24.66
N ASP A 139 -2.34 -17.53 -24.18
CA ASP A 139 -3.48 -17.95 -25.01
C ASP A 139 -4.12 -16.78 -25.80
N ILE A 140 -3.60 -15.55 -25.66
CA ILE A 140 -4.08 -14.34 -26.34
C ILE A 140 -3.41 -14.21 -27.71
N ALA A 141 -4.18 -14.34 -28.78
CA ALA A 141 -3.67 -14.29 -30.15
C ALA A 141 -3.95 -12.95 -30.85
N SER A 142 -4.92 -12.17 -30.37
CA SER A 142 -5.42 -10.98 -31.05
C SER A 142 -6.01 -9.93 -30.10
N ASN A 143 -6.29 -8.74 -30.63
CA ASN A 143 -7.05 -7.72 -29.91
C ASN A 143 -8.49 -8.17 -29.61
N ASP A 144 -9.07 -9.07 -30.42
CA ASP A 144 -10.42 -9.58 -30.18
C ASP A 144 -10.47 -10.39 -28.86
N ASP A 145 -9.44 -11.16 -28.55
CA ASP A 145 -9.33 -11.89 -27.29
C ASP A 145 -9.27 -10.93 -26.09
N LEU A 146 -8.52 -9.82 -26.21
CA LEU A 146 -8.48 -8.77 -25.18
C LEU A 146 -9.83 -8.06 -25.02
N ILE A 147 -10.53 -7.81 -26.14
CA ILE A 147 -11.89 -7.26 -26.14
C ILE A 147 -12.85 -8.21 -25.42
N ASP A 148 -12.75 -9.50 -25.67
CA ASP A 148 -13.63 -10.50 -25.05
C ASP A 148 -13.41 -10.59 -23.53
N ILE A 149 -12.18 -10.47 -23.05
CA ILE A 149 -11.91 -10.39 -21.62
C ILE A 149 -12.55 -9.14 -21.01
N ASN A 150 -12.35 -7.97 -21.62
CA ASN A 150 -12.94 -6.73 -21.13
C ASN A 150 -14.49 -6.80 -21.14
N LYS A 151 -15.09 -7.32 -22.21
CA LYS A 151 -16.54 -7.57 -22.29
C LYS A 151 -17.01 -8.53 -21.21
N ARG A 152 -16.23 -9.58 -20.91
CA ARG A 152 -16.54 -10.54 -19.86
C ARG A 152 -16.55 -9.86 -18.49
N ILE A 153 -15.56 -8.98 -18.19
CA ILE A 153 -15.52 -8.21 -16.95
C ILE A 153 -16.73 -7.27 -16.84
N VAL A 154 -17.08 -6.56 -17.92
CA VAL A 154 -18.27 -5.70 -17.97
C VAL A 154 -19.54 -6.50 -17.68
N LYS A 155 -19.70 -7.65 -18.31
CA LYS A 155 -20.83 -8.54 -18.09
C LYS A 155 -20.91 -9.04 -16.65
N LEU A 156 -19.79 -9.40 -16.05
CA LEU A 156 -19.72 -9.77 -14.63
C LEU A 156 -20.13 -8.61 -13.71
N GLY A 157 -19.73 -7.38 -14.05
CA GLY A 157 -20.20 -6.19 -13.35
C GLY A 157 -21.72 -6.07 -13.36
N GLU A 158 -22.35 -6.25 -14.51
CA GLU A 158 -23.81 -6.24 -14.67
C GLU A 158 -24.49 -7.38 -13.90
N GLU A 159 -23.99 -8.62 -14.03
CA GLU A 159 -24.53 -9.81 -13.36
C GLU A 159 -24.49 -9.70 -11.83
N PHE A 160 -23.45 -9.08 -11.26
CA PHE A 160 -23.23 -8.98 -9.82
C PHE A 160 -23.49 -7.60 -9.23
N GLY A 161 -24.01 -6.65 -10.03
CA GLY A 161 -24.29 -5.28 -9.57
C GLY A 161 -23.05 -4.52 -9.12
N LYS A 162 -21.87 -4.80 -9.74
CA LYS A 162 -20.63 -4.10 -9.47
C LYS A 162 -20.38 -3.01 -10.50
N LEU A 163 -19.91 -1.84 -10.05
CA LEU A 163 -19.43 -0.82 -10.97
C LEU A 163 -18.22 -1.35 -11.74
N VAL A 164 -18.17 -1.09 -13.03
CA VAL A 164 -16.98 -1.33 -13.85
C VAL A 164 -16.42 0.02 -14.25
N VAL A 165 -15.14 0.25 -14.02
CA VAL A 165 -14.43 1.48 -14.37
C VAL A 165 -13.35 1.22 -15.40
N ALA A 166 -13.17 2.15 -16.32
CA ALA A 166 -12.07 2.16 -17.26
C ALA A 166 -10.95 3.05 -16.74
N THR A 167 -9.76 2.49 -16.53
CA THR A 167 -8.58 3.21 -16.06
C THR A 167 -7.47 3.18 -17.10
N CYS A 168 -6.62 4.21 -17.10
CA CYS A 168 -5.60 4.40 -18.13
C CYS A 168 -4.25 3.76 -17.77
N ASP A 169 -3.99 3.49 -16.50
CA ASP A 169 -2.69 2.99 -15.99
C ASP A 169 -1.51 3.88 -16.39
N VAL A 170 -1.60 5.17 -16.11
CA VAL A 170 -0.65 6.19 -16.52
C VAL A 170 0.73 5.99 -15.90
N HIS A 171 1.77 5.89 -16.74
CA HIS A 171 3.17 5.82 -16.33
C HIS A 171 3.99 7.02 -16.82
N PHE A 172 3.50 7.74 -17.81
CA PHE A 172 4.12 8.97 -18.36
C PHE A 172 3.05 9.92 -18.89
N LEU A 173 3.41 11.19 -19.09
CA LEU A 173 2.44 12.25 -19.40
C LEU A 173 2.04 12.24 -20.88
N ASN A 174 3.01 12.37 -21.79
CA ASN A 174 2.76 12.46 -23.23
C ASN A 174 3.23 11.18 -23.94
N PRO A 175 2.67 10.83 -25.10
CA PRO A 175 3.09 9.64 -25.86
C PRO A 175 4.60 9.57 -26.11
N GLU A 176 5.25 10.69 -26.39
CA GLU A 176 6.70 10.77 -26.64
C GLU A 176 7.56 10.51 -25.40
N ASP A 177 7.01 10.62 -24.20
CA ASP A 177 7.72 10.39 -22.93
C ASP A 177 8.00 8.89 -22.69
N GLU A 178 7.47 7.99 -23.52
CA GLU A 178 7.78 6.57 -23.47
C GLU A 178 9.29 6.30 -23.50
N ILE A 179 10.06 7.15 -24.18
CA ILE A 179 11.51 7.02 -24.28
C ILE A 179 12.19 6.98 -22.91
N TYR A 180 11.72 7.78 -21.95
CA TYR A 180 12.28 7.82 -20.61
C TYR A 180 11.99 6.51 -19.86
N ARG A 181 10.79 5.96 -20.01
CA ARG A 181 10.43 4.67 -19.43
C ARG A 181 11.27 3.54 -20.03
N ARG A 182 11.47 3.56 -21.35
CA ARG A 182 12.31 2.60 -22.09
C ARG A 182 13.73 2.59 -21.54
N ILE A 183 14.36 3.78 -21.36
CA ILE A 183 15.72 3.91 -20.80
C ILE A 183 15.78 3.31 -19.39
N ILE A 184 14.79 3.60 -18.53
CA ILE A 184 14.75 3.08 -17.16
C ILE A 184 14.58 1.56 -17.14
N MET A 185 13.72 1.02 -17.99
CA MET A 185 13.48 -0.43 -18.09
C MET A 185 14.72 -1.15 -18.62
N ALA A 186 15.34 -0.64 -19.67
CA ALA A 186 16.59 -1.18 -20.19
C ALA A 186 17.70 -1.17 -19.13
N GLY A 187 17.83 -0.08 -18.38
CA GLY A 187 18.78 0.04 -17.26
C GLY A 187 18.52 -0.97 -16.12
N LYS A 188 17.28 -1.42 -15.94
CA LYS A 188 16.88 -2.47 -14.98
C LYS A 188 17.00 -3.89 -15.56
N GLY A 189 17.40 -4.05 -16.82
CA GLY A 189 17.58 -5.35 -17.47
C GLY A 189 16.32 -6.00 -18.01
N PHE A 190 15.23 -5.24 -18.23
CA PHE A 190 14.06 -5.77 -18.90
C PHE A 190 14.36 -6.02 -20.38
N LYS A 191 14.05 -7.24 -20.87
CA LYS A 191 14.35 -7.67 -22.25
C LYS A 191 13.43 -7.04 -23.28
N ASP A 192 12.22 -6.67 -22.86
CA ASP A 192 11.14 -6.07 -23.64
C ASP A 192 11.09 -4.53 -23.51
N ALA A 193 12.19 -3.92 -23.07
CA ALA A 193 12.25 -2.47 -22.85
C ALA A 193 11.91 -1.65 -24.11
N ASP A 194 12.21 -2.17 -25.30
CA ASP A 194 11.92 -1.51 -26.57
C ASP A 194 10.47 -1.64 -27.03
N GLU A 195 9.67 -2.49 -26.38
CA GLU A 195 8.26 -2.74 -26.70
C GLU A 195 7.33 -2.10 -25.68
N GLN A 196 7.32 -0.76 -25.65
CA GLN A 196 6.55 -0.03 -24.65
C GLN A 196 5.03 -0.11 -24.89
N ALA A 197 4.28 -0.37 -23.82
CA ALA A 197 2.84 -0.16 -23.82
C ALA A 197 2.52 1.34 -23.81
N PRO A 198 1.41 1.79 -24.44
CA PRO A 198 1.06 3.21 -24.56
C PRO A 198 0.42 3.74 -23.25
N LEU A 199 1.21 3.80 -22.18
CA LEU A 199 0.76 4.13 -20.82
C LEU A 199 0.83 5.65 -20.54
N TYR A 200 0.47 6.48 -21.53
CA TYR A 200 0.39 7.92 -21.37
C TYR A 200 -0.96 8.38 -20.80
N LEU A 201 -0.99 9.62 -20.30
CA LEU A 201 -2.23 10.21 -19.79
C LEU A 201 -3.18 10.53 -20.95
N ARG A 202 -4.27 9.78 -21.05
CA ARG A 202 -5.32 9.99 -22.06
C ARG A 202 -6.36 10.99 -21.58
N THR A 203 -6.85 11.81 -22.50
CA THR A 203 -8.04 12.64 -22.27
C THR A 203 -9.30 11.77 -22.20
N THR A 204 -10.42 12.36 -21.78
CA THR A 204 -11.72 11.68 -21.74
C THR A 204 -12.13 11.19 -23.15
N GLU A 205 -11.91 12.00 -24.17
CA GLU A 205 -12.22 11.67 -25.56
C GLU A 205 -11.39 10.49 -26.05
N GLU A 206 -10.10 10.46 -25.74
CA GLU A 206 -9.22 9.35 -26.08
C GLU A 206 -9.66 8.07 -25.35
N MET A 207 -9.99 8.18 -24.04
CA MET A 207 -10.51 7.03 -23.30
C MET A 207 -11.84 6.52 -23.86
N LEU A 208 -12.77 7.37 -24.24
CA LEU A 208 -14.02 6.97 -24.90
C LEU A 208 -13.77 6.22 -26.21
N LYS A 209 -12.77 6.64 -26.98
CA LYS A 209 -12.36 5.96 -28.22
C LYS A 209 -11.74 4.59 -27.96
N GLU A 210 -10.92 4.46 -26.92
CA GLU A 210 -10.32 3.17 -26.53
C GLU A 210 -11.37 2.09 -26.21
N PHE A 211 -12.55 2.51 -25.73
CA PHE A 211 -13.64 1.61 -25.34
C PHE A 211 -14.85 1.63 -26.27
N GLU A 212 -14.73 2.23 -27.50
CA GLU A 212 -15.84 2.31 -28.47
C GLU A 212 -16.41 0.94 -28.88
N TYR A 213 -15.62 -0.13 -28.77
CA TYR A 213 -16.05 -1.50 -29.05
C TYR A 213 -17.13 -2.02 -28.07
N LEU A 214 -17.34 -1.35 -26.94
CA LEU A 214 -18.46 -1.62 -26.02
C LEU A 214 -19.77 -0.95 -26.45
N GLY A 215 -19.73 -0.09 -27.47
CA GLY A 215 -20.79 0.84 -27.84
C GLY A 215 -20.79 2.11 -27.01
N SER A 216 -21.21 3.24 -27.60
CA SER A 216 -21.07 4.58 -27.03
C SER A 216 -21.62 4.71 -25.60
N LYS A 217 -22.82 4.12 -25.36
CA LYS A 217 -23.48 4.19 -24.05
C LYS A 217 -22.72 3.47 -22.95
N LYS A 218 -22.17 2.29 -23.25
CA LYS A 218 -21.39 1.52 -22.28
C LYS A 218 -19.99 2.12 -22.10
N ALA A 219 -19.37 2.64 -23.15
CA ALA A 219 -18.11 3.37 -23.06
C ALA A 219 -18.25 4.59 -22.14
N GLU A 220 -19.30 5.41 -22.31
CA GLU A 220 -19.58 6.54 -21.41
C GLU A 220 -19.81 6.09 -19.97
N GLU A 221 -20.53 4.98 -19.77
CA GLU A 221 -20.79 4.43 -18.44
C GLU A 221 -19.48 4.08 -17.70
N VAL A 222 -18.57 3.34 -18.34
CA VAL A 222 -17.35 2.85 -17.68
C VAL A 222 -16.25 3.91 -17.59
N VAL A 223 -16.16 4.85 -18.56
CA VAL A 223 -15.14 5.89 -18.61
C VAL A 223 -15.51 7.09 -17.75
N ILE A 224 -16.76 7.54 -17.77
CA ILE A 224 -17.21 8.79 -17.14
C ILE A 224 -18.08 8.51 -15.93
N THR A 225 -19.20 7.83 -16.13
CA THR A 225 -20.25 7.74 -15.11
C THR A 225 -19.75 6.96 -13.87
N ASN A 226 -19.19 5.79 -14.07
CA ASN A 226 -18.77 4.92 -12.97
C ASN A 226 -17.51 5.41 -12.29
N THR A 227 -16.57 6.01 -13.02
CA THR A 227 -15.37 6.62 -12.41
C THR A 227 -15.73 7.77 -11.50
N ASN A 228 -16.67 8.63 -11.90
CA ASN A 228 -17.20 9.71 -11.05
C ASN A 228 -17.93 9.13 -9.83
N LYS A 229 -18.75 8.10 -9.98
CA LYS A 229 -19.40 7.44 -8.82
C LYS A 229 -18.40 6.93 -7.80
N ILE A 230 -17.31 6.32 -8.22
CA ILE A 230 -16.24 5.87 -7.31
C ILE A 230 -15.58 7.07 -6.61
N ALA A 231 -15.30 8.14 -7.36
CA ALA A 231 -14.75 9.37 -6.79
C ALA A 231 -15.69 9.99 -5.74
N ASP A 232 -16.99 10.03 -6.02
CA ASP A 232 -18.03 10.58 -5.12
C ASP A 232 -18.20 9.75 -3.84
N MET A 233 -17.80 8.47 -3.83
CA MET A 233 -17.75 7.63 -2.62
C MET A 233 -16.61 8.01 -1.68
N CYS A 234 -15.65 8.82 -2.14
CA CYS A 234 -14.47 9.22 -1.38
C CYS A 234 -14.63 10.62 -0.81
N GLU A 235 -14.52 10.77 0.50
CA GLU A 235 -14.43 12.05 1.17
C GLU A 235 -13.11 12.77 0.84
N ARG A 236 -13.10 14.08 1.03
CA ARG A 236 -11.84 14.83 0.95
C ARG A 236 -11.01 14.60 2.20
N ILE A 237 -10.03 13.72 2.11
CA ILE A 237 -9.10 13.38 3.19
C ILE A 237 -7.68 13.82 2.87
N SER A 238 -6.85 14.01 3.91
CA SER A 238 -5.41 14.26 3.74
C SER A 238 -4.62 12.97 3.97
N PRO A 239 -3.66 12.63 3.09
CA PRO A 239 -2.74 11.50 3.32
C PRO A 239 -1.96 11.64 4.63
N VAL A 240 -1.60 12.86 5.00
CA VAL A 240 -0.90 13.19 6.25
C VAL A 240 -1.82 14.04 7.10
N ARG A 241 -1.94 13.70 8.40
CA ARG A 241 -2.70 14.51 9.34
C ARG A 241 -2.11 15.92 9.41
N PRO A 242 -2.94 16.97 9.41
CA PRO A 242 -2.44 18.35 9.45
C PRO A 242 -1.78 18.68 10.79
N ASP A 243 -2.24 18.04 11.87
CA ASP A 243 -1.77 18.31 13.22
C ASP A 243 -0.40 17.66 13.47
N LYS A 244 0.49 18.43 14.06
CA LYS A 244 1.74 17.90 14.59
C LYS A 244 1.43 17.08 15.84
N CYS A 245 1.98 15.86 15.90
CA CYS A 245 1.81 14.94 17.01
C CYS A 245 3.18 14.65 17.66
N PRO A 246 3.80 15.62 18.35
CA PRO A 246 5.04 15.36 19.04
C PRO A 246 4.80 14.33 20.15
N PRO A 247 5.80 13.49 20.48
CA PRO A 247 5.69 12.60 21.62
C PRO A 247 5.50 13.41 22.91
N VAL A 248 4.78 12.83 23.86
CA VAL A 248 4.57 13.44 25.18
C VAL A 248 5.47 12.72 26.19
N ILE A 249 6.30 13.49 26.87
CA ILE A 249 7.07 13.03 28.03
C ILE A 249 6.63 13.88 29.21
N GLU A 250 6.07 13.23 30.22
CA GLU A 250 5.60 13.90 31.42
C GLU A 250 6.75 14.70 32.08
N ASN A 251 6.45 15.94 32.50
CA ASN A 251 7.38 16.86 33.08
C ASN A 251 8.67 17.13 32.26
N SER A 252 8.61 17.06 30.93
CA SER A 252 9.78 17.31 30.07
C SER A 252 10.42 18.68 30.27
N ASP A 253 9.63 19.71 30.55
CA ASP A 253 10.10 21.06 30.80
C ASP A 253 10.95 21.13 32.09
N GLY A 254 10.45 20.52 33.16
CA GLY A 254 11.19 20.42 34.45
C GLY A 254 12.45 19.59 34.29
N MET A 255 12.36 18.45 33.64
CA MET A 255 13.53 17.59 33.39
C MET A 255 14.62 18.30 32.59
N LEU A 256 14.24 19.04 31.53
CA LEU A 256 15.23 19.77 30.74
C LEU A 256 15.94 20.84 31.58
N ARG A 257 15.18 21.62 32.36
CA ARG A 257 15.77 22.61 33.28
C ARG A 257 16.73 21.96 34.26
N GLU A 258 16.31 20.91 34.93
CA GLU A 258 17.11 20.20 35.92
C GLU A 258 18.43 19.66 35.33
N ILE A 259 18.38 18.98 34.19
CA ILE A 259 19.55 18.46 33.49
C ILE A 259 20.54 19.59 33.19
N CYS A 260 20.04 20.69 32.61
CA CYS A 260 20.89 21.82 32.21
C CYS A 260 21.50 22.52 33.42
N TYR A 261 20.69 22.84 34.44
CA TYR A 261 21.22 23.49 35.65
C TYR A 261 22.22 22.62 36.41
N ASN A 262 21.96 21.32 36.55
CA ASN A 262 22.89 20.39 37.17
C ASN A 262 24.22 20.34 36.43
N LYS A 263 24.18 20.34 35.08
CA LYS A 263 25.40 20.32 34.28
C LYS A 263 26.20 21.63 34.40
N VAL A 264 25.50 22.77 34.29
CA VAL A 264 26.10 24.10 34.31
C VAL A 264 26.70 24.40 35.68
N ASN A 265 26.01 24.09 36.78
CA ASN A 265 26.52 24.25 38.12
C ASN A 265 27.82 23.44 38.37
N ARG A 266 27.90 22.23 37.81
CA ARG A 266 29.11 21.40 37.88
C ARG A 266 30.27 22.00 37.07
N MET A 267 30.00 22.73 35.99
CA MET A 267 31.01 23.29 35.09
C MET A 267 31.49 24.67 35.53
N TYR A 268 30.59 25.52 36.05
CA TYR A 268 30.84 26.94 36.32
C TYR A 268 30.69 27.33 37.78
N GLY A 269 30.27 26.39 38.65
CA GLY A 269 30.07 26.62 40.08
C GLY A 269 28.67 27.16 40.43
N ASP A 270 28.42 27.28 41.73
CA ASP A 270 27.21 27.87 42.31
C ASP A 270 27.63 28.93 43.35
N PRO A 271 27.28 30.21 43.18
CA PRO A 271 26.36 30.77 42.14
C PRO A 271 27.00 30.84 40.76
N LEU A 272 26.13 30.71 39.73
CA LEU A 272 26.53 30.82 38.33
C LEU A 272 27.00 32.24 37.98
N PRO A 273 28.02 32.40 37.11
CA PRO A 273 28.33 33.69 36.52
C PRO A 273 27.12 34.29 35.80
N PRO A 274 26.86 35.62 35.95
CA PRO A 274 25.69 36.26 35.39
C PRO A 274 25.48 36.00 33.88
N ILE A 275 26.53 36.07 33.07
CA ILE A 275 26.49 35.86 31.62
C ILE A 275 26.07 34.41 31.28
N VAL A 276 26.50 33.42 32.06
CA VAL A 276 26.16 32.02 31.89
C VAL A 276 24.68 31.79 32.22
N LYS A 277 24.24 32.34 33.36
CA LYS A 277 22.87 32.24 33.81
C LYS A 277 21.90 32.89 32.80
N GLU A 278 22.19 34.09 32.35
CA GLU A 278 21.37 34.83 31.40
C GLU A 278 21.23 34.08 30.07
N ARG A 279 22.32 33.53 29.56
CA ARG A 279 22.32 32.74 28.32
C ARG A 279 21.50 31.47 28.48
N LEU A 280 21.69 30.71 29.53
CA LEU A 280 20.98 29.50 29.85
C LEU A 280 19.47 29.75 29.96
N ASP A 281 19.06 30.74 30.76
CA ASP A 281 17.66 31.08 30.97
C ASP A 281 16.98 31.51 29.68
N ARG A 282 17.64 32.33 28.85
CA ARG A 282 17.11 32.78 27.58
C ARG A 282 16.84 31.61 26.63
N GLU A 283 17.79 30.67 26.49
CA GLU A 283 17.60 29.52 25.59
C GLU A 283 16.55 28.53 26.13
N LEU A 284 16.59 28.20 27.42
CA LEU A 284 15.60 27.33 28.06
C LEU A 284 14.18 27.90 27.94
N ASN A 285 14.01 29.19 28.16
CA ASN A 285 12.70 29.83 28.02
C ASN A 285 12.20 29.78 26.59
N SER A 286 13.06 30.00 25.60
CA SER A 286 12.69 29.88 24.19
C SER A 286 12.30 28.46 23.83
N ILE A 287 13.05 27.45 24.23
CA ILE A 287 12.79 26.04 23.94
C ILE A 287 11.46 25.58 24.55
N ILE A 288 11.26 25.90 25.83
CA ILE A 288 10.12 25.47 26.63
C ILE A 288 8.84 26.17 26.17
N SER A 289 8.87 27.50 25.97
CA SER A 289 7.70 28.27 25.55
C SER A 289 7.20 27.89 24.15
N ASN A 290 8.08 27.35 23.30
CA ASN A 290 7.71 26.84 21.99
C ASN A 290 7.39 25.32 21.98
N GLY A 291 7.37 24.65 23.14
CA GLY A 291 6.99 23.24 23.28
C GLY A 291 8.03 22.24 22.78
N TYR A 292 9.32 22.63 22.71
CA TYR A 292 10.39 21.77 22.18
C TYR A 292 11.15 20.98 23.25
N ALA A 293 10.85 21.15 24.55
CA ALA A 293 11.57 20.47 25.63
C ALA A 293 11.63 18.95 25.44
N VAL A 294 10.51 18.33 25.04
CA VAL A 294 10.42 16.89 24.76
C VAL A 294 11.43 16.42 23.69
N MET A 295 11.64 17.24 22.66
CA MET A 295 12.58 16.91 21.58
C MET A 295 14.04 16.94 22.09
N TYR A 296 14.37 17.90 22.96
CA TYR A 296 15.69 17.96 23.61
C TYR A 296 15.93 16.77 24.53
N ILE A 297 14.92 16.36 25.32
CA ILE A 297 15.02 15.16 26.17
C ILE A 297 15.22 13.88 25.34
N ILE A 298 14.53 13.75 24.21
CA ILE A 298 14.71 12.61 23.31
C ILE A 298 16.12 12.61 22.73
N ALA A 299 16.57 13.76 22.21
CA ALA A 299 17.92 13.90 21.64
C ALA A 299 18.99 13.56 22.67
N GLN A 300 18.88 14.08 23.92
CA GLN A 300 19.78 13.80 25.00
C GLN A 300 19.85 12.30 25.33
N LYS A 301 18.70 11.61 25.43
CA LYS A 301 18.67 10.16 25.68
C LYS A 301 19.31 9.36 24.54
N LEU A 302 19.10 9.75 23.28
CA LEU A 302 19.72 9.11 22.12
C LEU A 302 21.24 9.28 22.12
N VAL A 303 21.72 10.49 22.40
CA VAL A 303 23.16 10.79 22.49
C VAL A 303 23.82 10.02 23.65
N TRP A 304 23.18 9.99 24.80
CA TRP A 304 23.69 9.23 25.94
C TRP A 304 23.79 7.74 25.61
N LYS A 305 22.73 7.16 25.05
CA LYS A 305 22.73 5.74 24.68
C LYS A 305 23.82 5.43 23.65
N SER A 306 24.01 6.29 22.65
CA SER A 306 25.08 6.13 21.68
C SER A 306 26.46 6.14 22.32
N ASN A 307 26.70 7.09 23.28
CA ASN A 307 27.97 7.17 23.97
C ASN A 307 28.22 5.98 24.92
N GLU A 308 27.18 5.48 25.60
CA GLU A 308 27.25 4.27 26.40
C GLU A 308 27.62 3.02 25.56
N ASP A 309 27.13 2.96 24.33
CA ASP A 309 27.45 1.90 23.38
C ASP A 309 28.85 2.08 22.73
N GLY A 310 29.58 3.12 23.07
CA GLY A 310 30.93 3.39 22.57
C GLY A 310 31.00 4.19 21.26
N TYR A 311 29.87 4.77 20.79
CA TYR A 311 29.83 5.59 19.61
C TYR A 311 29.78 7.08 19.92
N LEU A 312 30.74 7.84 19.36
CA LEU A 312 30.79 9.29 19.55
C LEU A 312 29.73 10.01 18.71
N VAL A 313 29.05 10.98 19.29
CA VAL A 313 28.11 11.86 18.62
C VAL A 313 28.68 13.28 18.61
N GLY A 314 28.78 13.87 17.42
CA GLY A 314 29.18 15.26 17.22
C GLY A 314 27.99 16.18 16.91
N SER A 315 28.10 17.44 17.24
CA SER A 315 27.12 18.46 16.86
C SER A 315 27.15 18.77 15.37
N ARG A 316 26.00 19.11 14.80
CA ARG A 316 25.86 19.52 13.38
C ARG A 316 25.01 20.77 13.27
N GLY A 317 25.45 21.70 12.43
CA GLY A 317 24.72 22.94 12.14
C GLY A 317 24.58 23.83 13.37
N SER A 318 23.43 24.48 13.54
CA SER A 318 23.16 25.46 14.61
C SER A 318 23.15 24.86 16.02
N VAL A 319 23.04 23.55 16.18
CA VAL A 319 23.13 22.86 17.48
C VAL A 319 24.49 23.13 18.13
N GLY A 320 25.56 23.21 17.34
CA GLY A 320 26.90 23.54 17.86
C GLY A 320 27.05 24.94 18.46
N SER A 321 26.08 25.83 18.26
CA SER A 321 26.05 27.19 18.85
C SER A 321 25.03 27.36 19.97
N SER A 322 24.23 26.31 20.26
CA SER A 322 23.31 26.31 21.40
C SER A 322 24.03 25.96 22.70
N PHE A 323 23.76 26.73 23.73
CA PHE A 323 24.32 26.48 25.06
C PHE A 323 23.55 25.38 25.81
N VAL A 324 22.26 25.22 25.51
CA VAL A 324 21.44 24.15 26.09
C VAL A 324 21.73 22.79 25.44
N ALA A 325 22.00 22.75 24.14
CA ALA A 325 22.27 21.52 23.40
C ALA A 325 23.71 21.03 23.61
#